data_f017e968879b598a5fe856b59324d002
#
_entry.id   f017e968879b598a5fe856b59324d002
#
_cell.length_a   1.000
_cell.length_b   1.000
_cell.length_c   1.000
_cell.angle_alpha   90.00
_cell.angle_beta   90.00
_cell.angle_gamma   90.00
#
_symmetry.space_group_name_H-M   'P 1'
#
loop_
_entity.id
_entity.type
_entity.pdbx_description
1 polymer ?
#
loop_
_entity_poly.entity_id
_entity_poly.type
_entity_poly.pdbx_seq_one_letter_code
_entity_poly.pdbx_strand_id
1 'polypeptide(L)'
;MRVPHLGLVRLLLVGFAMVAFGSGIGAQTSPGPDGWRIAGRDLDNSRSQPAERQISTENVHQLVPKWVFTTGSDVSATPTVAGNAVYFPDWAGNLFAVRADNGDLLWSHQISDYTGVPDTISRVSPAIFEDLLIIGNTNGVSWLSSASGAQAGAHVIAIDRHSGALRWITQVDAHPAAAITGSPVFHGTAVYVGVTSQEEGLAKDPAYACCTFRGSMVALDVFTGKILWKTFTVPDNQGLTNQYSGNAIWSPPAIDPGRGSLYIGTGNNYTVPDAVLQCQQEAIASGNPNPNCAAPDNFFETVLALDVATGAIKWARKLSAFDAWTVACPPTTLPPAPVGNCPALFGPDFDFPGSGPNLLHLPAQPEGPAADLVGIGQKSGIYWALNPDNGAIVWSTSVGPGGVTGGVQWGTATDGTRIYVAITNAQHMTFTLANGGPRIDWGSWAALDPRTGTILWQVPDPTPGTVDPGAVSVANGVLYAGSYSGAMYGLDAATGAVLFTFASGGSVIDAPSIVGGTVYWGSGYRNIAPGIGNNKVYAFTIPKAGK
;
A
#
# COMPACT_ATOMS: atom_id res chain seq x y z
N MET A 1 -93.83 -13.36 25.27
CA MET A 1 -94.41 -13.16 23.93
C MET A 1 -93.35 -12.58 23.02
N ARG A 2 -93.11 -13.26 21.93
CA ARG A 2 -92.26 -12.90 20.76
C ARG A 2 -90.83 -12.47 21.03
N VAL A 3 -89.92 -13.37 20.76
CA VAL A 3 -88.48 -13.24 20.54
C VAL A 3 -88.27 -12.68 19.13
N PRO A 4 -87.30 -11.76 18.85
CA PRO A 4 -86.80 -11.52 17.52
C PRO A 4 -85.41 -12.13 17.35
N HIS A 5 -85.20 -12.62 16.14
CA HIS A 5 -84.05 -13.33 15.59
C HIS A 5 -82.74 -12.51 15.60
N LEU A 6 -81.63 -13.13 16.05
CA LEU A 6 -80.26 -12.64 15.79
C LEU A 6 -79.88 -12.97 14.32
N GLY A 7 -79.51 -11.92 13.58
CA GLY A 7 -78.86 -12.03 12.29
C GLY A 7 -77.36 -12.26 12.43
N LEU A 8 -76.87 -13.32 11.80
CA LEU A 8 -75.46 -13.67 11.72
C LEU A 8 -74.75 -12.76 10.69
N VAL A 9 -73.89 -11.87 11.17
CA VAL A 9 -73.00 -11.10 10.30
C VAL A 9 -71.76 -11.95 10.06
N ARG A 10 -71.54 -12.40 8.80
CA ARG A 10 -70.28 -13.02 8.37
C ARG A 10 -69.21 -11.93 8.16
N LEU A 11 -68.18 -11.93 9.01
CA LEU A 11 -66.97 -11.12 8.78
C LEU A 11 -66.11 -11.86 7.74
N LEU A 12 -65.92 -11.25 6.58
CA LEU A 12 -64.90 -11.62 5.60
C LEU A 12 -63.54 -11.10 6.10
N LEU A 13 -62.66 -11.99 6.56
CA LEU A 13 -61.26 -11.72 6.79
C LEU A 13 -60.53 -11.71 5.41
N VAL A 14 -60.20 -10.52 4.93
CA VAL A 14 -59.26 -10.35 3.80
C VAL A 14 -57.86 -10.47 4.37
N GLY A 15 -57.22 -11.63 4.17
CA GLY A 15 -55.82 -11.84 4.51
C GLY A 15 -54.92 -11.03 3.56
N PHE A 16 -54.30 -9.97 4.03
CA PHE A 16 -53.16 -9.31 3.39
C PHE A 16 -51.93 -10.21 3.57
N ALA A 17 -51.53 -10.95 2.54
CA ALA A 17 -50.21 -11.58 2.48
C ALA A 17 -49.17 -10.47 2.28
N MET A 18 -48.47 -10.08 3.33
CA MET A 18 -47.21 -9.33 3.22
C MET A 18 -46.16 -10.24 2.59
N VAL A 19 -45.90 -10.04 1.30
CA VAL A 19 -44.70 -10.57 0.66
C VAL A 19 -43.53 -9.71 1.18
N ALA A 20 -42.82 -10.23 2.20
CA ALA A 20 -41.54 -9.68 2.60
C ALA A 20 -40.55 -9.93 1.45
N PHE A 21 -40.28 -8.92 0.65
CA PHE A 21 -39.06 -8.88 -0.18
C PHE A 21 -37.87 -8.77 0.79
N GLY A 22 -37.36 -9.91 1.20
CA GLY A 22 -36.04 -10.00 1.80
C GLY A 22 -35.00 -9.69 0.73
N SER A 23 -34.64 -8.41 0.56
CA SER A 23 -33.40 -8.02 -0.10
C SER A 23 -32.26 -8.51 0.80
N GLY A 24 -31.85 -9.76 0.62
CA GLY A 24 -30.59 -10.26 1.11
C GLY A 24 -29.47 -9.46 0.41
N ILE A 25 -29.05 -8.36 1.02
CA ILE A 25 -27.76 -7.75 0.71
C ILE A 25 -26.74 -8.77 1.24
N GLY A 26 -26.36 -9.70 0.35
CA GLY A 26 -25.23 -10.59 0.60
C GLY A 26 -24.01 -9.69 0.75
N ALA A 27 -23.54 -9.53 1.97
CA ALA A 27 -22.24 -8.95 2.24
C ALA A 27 -21.21 -9.79 1.47
N GLN A 28 -20.74 -9.30 0.32
CA GLN A 28 -19.55 -9.85 -0.33
C GLN A 28 -18.36 -9.47 0.50
N THR A 29 -18.01 -10.35 1.42
CA THR A 29 -17.03 -10.12 2.48
C THR A 29 -15.60 -10.40 2.06
N SER A 30 -15.34 -10.84 0.82
CA SER A 30 -13.97 -11.05 0.33
C SER A 30 -13.94 -11.12 -1.19
N PRO A 31 -12.86 -10.69 -1.86
CA PRO A 31 -12.63 -11.04 -3.26
C PRO A 31 -12.74 -12.56 -3.40
N GLY A 32 -13.59 -13.04 -4.33
CA GLY A 32 -13.76 -14.47 -4.57
C GLY A 32 -12.41 -15.17 -4.82
N PRO A 33 -12.33 -16.51 -4.65
CA PRO A 33 -11.07 -17.26 -4.75
C PRO A 33 -10.34 -17.10 -6.10
N ASP A 34 -11.05 -16.63 -7.13
CA ASP A 34 -10.60 -16.63 -8.52
C ASP A 34 -10.15 -15.25 -9.03
N GLY A 35 -9.65 -14.34 -8.16
CA GLY A 35 -9.22 -13.03 -8.59
C GLY A 35 -8.14 -12.41 -7.70
N TRP A 36 -7.58 -11.29 -8.17
CA TRP A 36 -6.69 -10.39 -7.43
C TRP A 36 -7.20 -8.96 -7.63
N ARG A 37 -8.18 -8.54 -6.82
CA ARG A 37 -9.01 -7.36 -7.09
C ARG A 37 -8.51 -6.06 -6.46
N ILE A 38 -7.54 -6.12 -5.55
CA ILE A 38 -6.90 -4.98 -4.89
C ILE A 38 -5.41 -5.27 -4.73
N ALA A 39 -4.59 -4.24 -4.49
CA ALA A 39 -3.13 -4.38 -4.37
C ALA A 39 -2.68 -5.49 -3.44
N GLY A 40 -3.26 -5.56 -2.24
CA GLY A 40 -2.96 -6.55 -1.22
C GLY A 40 -3.69 -7.87 -1.36
N ARG A 41 -4.47 -8.08 -2.41
CA ARG A 41 -5.34 -9.21 -2.72
C ARG A 41 -6.60 -9.28 -1.85
N ASP A 42 -6.52 -9.07 -0.54
CA ASP A 42 -7.62 -9.17 0.43
C ASP A 42 -7.59 -8.01 1.45
N LEU A 43 -8.57 -7.99 2.36
CA LEU A 43 -8.68 -6.96 3.40
C LEU A 43 -7.56 -7.02 4.43
N ASP A 44 -6.93 -8.18 4.60
CA ASP A 44 -5.78 -8.36 5.49
C ASP A 44 -4.50 -7.79 4.88
N ASN A 45 -4.56 -7.35 3.60
CA ASN A 45 -3.40 -6.94 2.81
C ASN A 45 -2.32 -8.04 2.79
N SER A 46 -2.76 -9.31 2.72
CA SER A 46 -1.89 -10.48 2.89
C SER A 46 -0.91 -10.68 1.75
N ARG A 47 -1.18 -10.16 0.54
CA ARG A 47 -0.45 -10.42 -0.70
C ARG A 47 -0.21 -11.92 -0.94
N SER A 48 -1.15 -12.75 -0.51
CA SER A 48 -1.10 -14.20 -0.58
C SER A 48 -2.22 -14.76 -1.44
N GLN A 49 -1.94 -15.78 -2.28
CA GLN A 49 -2.95 -16.51 -3.03
C GLN A 49 -3.09 -17.95 -2.51
N PRO A 50 -3.89 -18.16 -1.46
CA PRO A 50 -4.05 -19.49 -0.86
C PRO A 50 -4.80 -20.49 -1.75
N ALA A 51 -5.46 -20.02 -2.83
CA ALA A 51 -6.15 -20.88 -3.77
C ALA A 51 -5.26 -21.40 -4.93
N GLU A 52 -4.02 -20.92 -5.05
CA GLU A 52 -3.10 -21.40 -6.09
C GLU A 52 -2.73 -22.88 -5.88
N ARG A 53 -2.78 -23.67 -6.94
CA ARG A 53 -2.47 -25.12 -6.92
C ARG A 53 -1.67 -25.59 -8.13
N GLN A 54 -1.53 -24.76 -9.16
CA GLN A 54 -0.89 -25.15 -10.42
C GLN A 54 0.62 -24.84 -10.41
N ILE A 55 1.01 -23.73 -9.76
CA ILE A 55 2.41 -23.34 -9.59
C ILE A 55 2.80 -23.66 -8.15
N SER A 56 3.93 -24.35 -7.98
CA SER A 56 4.46 -24.76 -6.68
C SER A 56 6.00 -24.68 -6.70
N THR A 57 6.64 -24.96 -5.58
CA THR A 57 8.10 -25.09 -5.47
C THR A 57 8.68 -26.14 -6.42
N GLU A 58 7.89 -27.16 -6.78
CA GLU A 58 8.34 -28.26 -7.64
C GLU A 58 8.45 -27.86 -9.13
N ASN A 59 7.67 -26.86 -9.57
CA ASN A 59 7.56 -26.55 -10.99
C ASN A 59 7.74 -25.07 -11.34
N VAL A 60 7.88 -24.16 -10.37
CA VAL A 60 8.07 -22.72 -10.61
C VAL A 60 9.26 -22.40 -11.53
N HIS A 61 10.30 -23.25 -11.51
CA HIS A 61 11.46 -23.13 -12.40
C HIS A 61 11.12 -23.29 -13.89
N GLN A 62 9.92 -23.81 -14.22
CA GLN A 62 9.43 -24.00 -15.58
C GLN A 62 8.60 -22.81 -16.09
N LEU A 63 8.42 -21.76 -15.30
CA LEU A 63 7.66 -20.58 -15.71
C LEU A 63 8.25 -19.96 -17.00
N VAL A 64 7.39 -19.73 -17.96
CA VAL A 64 7.70 -19.03 -19.21
C VAL A 64 6.67 -17.92 -19.47
N PRO A 65 7.04 -16.85 -20.19
CA PRO A 65 6.06 -15.87 -20.63
C PRO A 65 4.97 -16.54 -21.49
N LYS A 66 3.72 -16.44 -21.02
CA LYS A 66 2.51 -16.79 -21.76
C LYS A 66 2.18 -15.72 -22.79
N TRP A 67 2.34 -14.47 -22.38
CA TRP A 67 2.27 -13.28 -23.21
C TRP A 67 3.06 -12.13 -22.56
N VAL A 68 3.40 -11.15 -23.38
CA VAL A 68 4.07 -9.91 -22.97
C VAL A 68 3.32 -8.74 -23.60
N PHE A 69 2.84 -7.81 -22.78
CA PHE A 69 2.20 -6.58 -23.23
C PHE A 69 3.18 -5.42 -23.16
N THR A 70 3.22 -4.57 -24.21
CA THR A 70 4.07 -3.39 -24.25
C THR A 70 3.25 -2.14 -23.99
N THR A 71 3.63 -1.37 -22.98
CA THR A 71 3.01 -0.10 -22.55
C THR A 71 3.75 1.11 -23.11
N GLY A 72 3.33 2.31 -22.74
CA GLY A 72 4.00 3.57 -23.11
C GLY A 72 5.23 3.88 -22.24
N SER A 73 5.28 3.37 -20.99
CA SER A 73 6.35 3.63 -20.02
C SER A 73 6.38 2.56 -18.93
N ASP A 74 7.13 2.82 -17.85
CA ASP A 74 7.31 1.94 -16.70
C ASP A 74 5.97 1.46 -16.10
N VAL A 75 5.93 0.22 -15.62
CA VAL A 75 4.80 -0.36 -14.91
C VAL A 75 5.24 -0.79 -13.52
N SER A 76 4.80 -0.08 -12.49
CA SER A 76 5.21 -0.26 -11.10
C SER A 76 4.05 -0.58 -10.15
N ALA A 77 2.85 -0.75 -10.69
CA ALA A 77 1.67 -1.15 -9.93
C ALA A 77 1.45 -2.66 -10.07
N THR A 78 1.10 -3.33 -8.99
CA THR A 78 0.60 -4.73 -9.06
C THR A 78 -0.60 -4.80 -10.00
N PRO A 79 -0.56 -5.57 -11.10
CA PRO A 79 -1.71 -5.73 -11.97
C PRO A 79 -2.88 -6.37 -11.23
N THR A 80 -4.10 -5.86 -11.40
CA THR A 80 -5.29 -6.47 -10.80
C THR A 80 -6.07 -7.29 -11.80
N VAL A 81 -6.68 -8.38 -11.34
CA VAL A 81 -7.25 -9.42 -12.21
C VAL A 81 -8.66 -9.78 -11.75
N ALA A 82 -9.62 -9.74 -12.68
CA ALA A 82 -10.98 -10.24 -12.47
C ALA A 82 -11.56 -10.83 -13.75
N GLY A 83 -11.99 -12.09 -13.68
CA GLY A 83 -12.44 -12.84 -14.84
C GLY A 83 -11.32 -12.97 -15.87
N ASN A 84 -11.59 -12.65 -17.13
CA ASN A 84 -10.59 -12.67 -18.21
C ASN A 84 -10.01 -11.29 -18.52
N ALA A 85 -9.86 -10.41 -17.52
CA ALA A 85 -9.27 -9.09 -17.71
C ALA A 85 -8.21 -8.77 -16.64
N VAL A 86 -7.13 -8.12 -17.08
CA VAL A 86 -6.01 -7.61 -16.26
C VAL A 86 -5.95 -6.11 -16.43
N TYR A 87 -5.84 -5.36 -15.32
CA TYR A 87 -5.85 -3.90 -15.29
C TYR A 87 -4.58 -3.37 -14.64
N PHE A 88 -3.95 -2.38 -15.26
CA PHE A 88 -2.75 -1.72 -14.76
C PHE A 88 -2.56 -0.35 -15.40
N PRO A 89 -2.03 0.65 -14.66
CA PRO A 89 -1.56 1.91 -15.23
C PRO A 89 -0.08 1.81 -15.63
N ASP A 90 0.36 2.79 -16.45
CA ASP A 90 1.77 3.04 -16.70
C ASP A 90 2.19 4.48 -16.36
N TRP A 91 3.48 4.74 -16.34
CA TRP A 91 4.04 6.07 -16.06
C TRP A 91 3.96 7.06 -17.24
N ALA A 92 3.42 6.64 -18.41
CA ALA A 92 3.03 7.55 -19.49
C ALA A 92 1.59 8.05 -19.34
N GLY A 93 0.91 7.71 -18.22
CA GLY A 93 -0.44 8.15 -17.92
C GLY A 93 -1.54 7.29 -18.53
N ASN A 94 -1.20 6.17 -19.16
CA ASN A 94 -2.21 5.25 -19.66
C ASN A 94 -2.75 4.35 -18.54
N LEU A 95 -4.01 4.02 -18.64
CA LEU A 95 -4.66 2.93 -17.93
C LEU A 95 -5.10 1.90 -18.96
N PHE A 96 -4.77 0.64 -18.72
CA PHE A 96 -5.03 -0.47 -19.64
C PHE A 96 -5.96 -1.50 -19.04
N ALA A 97 -6.78 -2.10 -19.89
CA ALA A 97 -7.39 -3.41 -19.69
C ALA A 97 -6.94 -4.33 -20.82
N VAL A 98 -6.41 -5.49 -20.47
CA VAL A 98 -5.98 -6.51 -21.44
C VAL A 98 -6.60 -7.87 -21.10
N ARG A 99 -6.71 -8.75 -22.09
CA ARG A 99 -7.21 -10.12 -21.89
C ARG A 99 -6.20 -10.95 -21.09
N ALA A 100 -6.67 -11.62 -20.05
CA ALA A 100 -5.82 -12.46 -19.20
C ALA A 100 -5.31 -13.73 -19.92
N ASP A 101 -6.04 -14.20 -20.93
CA ASP A 101 -5.69 -15.42 -21.67
C ASP A 101 -4.57 -15.22 -22.70
N ASN A 102 -4.50 -14.06 -23.38
CA ASN A 102 -3.58 -13.83 -24.50
C ASN A 102 -2.91 -12.45 -24.55
N GLY A 103 -3.26 -11.53 -23.64
CA GLY A 103 -2.67 -10.18 -23.58
C GLY A 103 -3.22 -9.18 -24.59
N ASP A 104 -4.27 -9.52 -25.36
CA ASP A 104 -4.88 -8.58 -26.30
C ASP A 104 -5.47 -7.38 -25.59
N LEU A 105 -5.28 -6.18 -26.14
CA LEU A 105 -5.85 -4.95 -25.61
C LEU A 105 -7.38 -4.98 -25.69
N LEU A 106 -8.05 -4.77 -24.56
CA LEU A 106 -9.50 -4.56 -24.49
C LEU A 106 -9.82 -3.08 -24.66
N TRP A 107 -9.16 -2.23 -23.88
CA TRP A 107 -9.26 -0.77 -23.96
C TRP A 107 -8.05 -0.10 -23.27
N SER A 108 -7.80 1.17 -23.62
CA SER A 108 -6.88 2.04 -22.91
C SER A 108 -7.40 3.47 -22.91
N HIS A 109 -7.12 4.22 -21.83
CA HIS A 109 -7.44 5.63 -21.67
C HIS A 109 -6.31 6.38 -20.98
N GLN A 110 -6.17 7.68 -21.27
CA GLN A 110 -5.28 8.56 -20.52
C GLN A 110 -5.96 8.99 -19.22
N ILE A 111 -5.21 8.99 -18.11
CA ILE A 111 -5.71 9.49 -16.81
C ILE A 111 -6.07 10.98 -16.90
N SER A 112 -5.32 11.74 -17.69
CA SER A 112 -5.59 13.16 -17.97
C SER A 112 -6.94 13.41 -18.63
N ASP A 113 -7.50 12.44 -19.37
CA ASP A 113 -8.85 12.56 -19.95
C ASP A 113 -9.94 12.60 -18.87
N TYR A 114 -9.71 11.94 -17.73
CA TYR A 114 -10.65 11.94 -16.60
C TYR A 114 -10.49 13.18 -15.72
N THR A 115 -9.27 13.64 -15.46
CA THR A 115 -9.00 14.79 -14.59
C THR A 115 -9.13 16.12 -15.30
N GLY A 116 -9.01 16.14 -16.64
CA GLY A 116 -8.94 17.35 -17.45
C GLY A 116 -7.62 18.13 -17.29
N VAL A 117 -6.64 17.57 -16.56
CA VAL A 117 -5.33 18.19 -16.33
C VAL A 117 -4.25 17.39 -17.05
N PRO A 118 -3.51 18.00 -18.00
CA PRO A 118 -2.43 17.34 -18.72
C PRO A 118 -1.38 16.73 -17.78
N ASP A 119 -0.70 15.69 -18.25
CA ASP A 119 0.37 14.96 -17.54
C ASP A 119 -0.05 14.34 -16.19
N THR A 120 -1.34 14.29 -15.89
CA THR A 120 -1.85 13.52 -14.76
C THR A 120 -1.74 12.03 -15.06
N ILE A 121 -1.17 11.28 -14.15
CA ILE A 121 -1.01 9.82 -14.25
C ILE A 121 -1.64 9.10 -13.06
N SER A 122 -1.63 7.77 -13.08
CA SER A 122 -1.85 6.91 -11.92
C SER A 122 -0.68 5.94 -11.77
N ARG A 123 -0.33 5.61 -10.53
CA ARG A 123 0.67 4.58 -10.20
C ARG A 123 0.14 3.55 -9.21
N VAL A 124 -1.14 3.61 -8.89
CA VAL A 124 -1.78 2.69 -7.95
C VAL A 124 -2.25 1.43 -8.65
N SER A 125 -2.28 0.32 -7.94
CA SER A 125 -3.00 -0.88 -8.38
C SER A 125 -4.49 -0.57 -8.39
N PRO A 126 -5.20 -0.75 -9.53
CA PRO A 126 -6.61 -0.47 -9.59
C PRO A 126 -7.43 -1.39 -8.66
N ALA A 127 -8.42 -0.86 -7.95
CA ALA A 127 -9.35 -1.68 -7.16
C ALA A 127 -10.58 -2.04 -7.99
N ILE A 128 -10.95 -3.33 -8.02
CA ILE A 128 -12.07 -3.85 -8.82
C ILE A 128 -13.25 -4.16 -7.90
N PHE A 129 -14.28 -3.33 -7.96
CA PHE A 129 -15.54 -3.52 -7.24
C PHE A 129 -16.70 -3.70 -8.23
N GLU A 130 -17.26 -4.92 -8.33
CA GLU A 130 -18.29 -5.26 -9.32
C GLU A 130 -17.86 -4.86 -10.74
N ASP A 131 -18.60 -3.92 -11.38
CA ASP A 131 -18.28 -3.38 -12.70
C ASP A 131 -17.46 -2.08 -12.66
N LEU A 132 -17.00 -1.67 -11.47
CA LEU A 132 -16.17 -0.49 -11.29
C LEU A 132 -14.70 -0.86 -11.18
N LEU A 133 -13.87 0.00 -11.78
CA LEU A 133 -12.42 0.05 -11.59
C LEU A 133 -12.10 1.39 -10.93
N ILE A 134 -11.48 1.36 -9.74
CA ILE A 134 -11.23 2.56 -8.93
C ILE A 134 -9.73 2.79 -8.84
N ILE A 135 -9.31 4.02 -9.14
CA ILE A 135 -7.91 4.47 -9.11
C ILE A 135 -7.78 5.82 -8.41
N GLY A 136 -6.55 6.20 -8.10
CA GLY A 136 -6.17 7.54 -7.69
C GLY A 136 -5.17 8.14 -8.67
N ASN A 137 -5.02 9.47 -8.67
CA ASN A 137 -4.08 10.19 -9.53
C ASN A 137 -2.84 10.68 -8.78
N THR A 138 -1.77 10.87 -9.56
CA THR A 138 -0.57 11.61 -9.16
C THR A 138 -0.08 12.48 -10.31
N ASN A 139 0.96 13.27 -10.09
CA ASN A 139 1.39 14.34 -10.99
C ASN A 139 2.46 13.95 -12.03
N GLY A 140 2.79 12.67 -12.16
CA GLY A 140 3.71 12.17 -13.21
C GLY A 140 5.20 12.46 -13.01
N VAL A 141 5.61 13.14 -11.94
CA VAL A 141 7.02 13.40 -11.63
C VAL A 141 7.51 12.53 -10.47
N SER A 142 8.82 12.33 -10.40
CA SER A 142 9.45 11.68 -9.25
C SER A 142 9.21 12.50 -7.97
N TRP A 143 8.92 11.84 -6.87
CA TRP A 143 8.79 12.49 -5.55
C TRP A 143 10.09 13.15 -5.06
N LEU A 144 11.24 12.78 -5.63
CA LEU A 144 12.53 13.43 -5.37
C LEU A 144 12.75 14.69 -6.22
N SER A 145 11.81 15.04 -7.11
CA SER A 145 11.92 16.18 -8.03
C SER A 145 11.39 17.45 -7.39
N SER A 146 12.08 18.58 -7.65
CA SER A 146 11.55 19.91 -7.39
C SER A 146 10.57 20.41 -8.48
N ALA A 147 10.34 19.64 -9.53
CA ALA A 147 9.36 19.99 -10.56
C ALA A 147 7.94 19.86 -10.02
N SER A 148 7.08 20.83 -10.33
CA SER A 148 5.70 20.84 -9.84
C SER A 148 4.81 19.75 -10.48
N GLY A 149 5.17 19.23 -11.66
CA GLY A 149 4.33 18.27 -12.39
C GLY A 149 2.90 18.77 -12.61
N ALA A 150 1.96 17.85 -12.84
CA ALA A 150 0.53 18.15 -12.95
C ALA A 150 -0.06 18.57 -11.60
N GLN A 151 -0.66 19.75 -11.53
CA GLN A 151 -1.25 20.31 -10.29
C GLN A 151 -2.76 20.06 -10.24
N ALA A 152 -3.15 18.81 -10.36
CA ALA A 152 -4.56 18.40 -10.36
C ALA A 152 -5.19 18.37 -8.96
N GLY A 153 -4.38 18.30 -7.90
CA GLY A 153 -4.83 17.83 -6.60
C GLY A 153 -5.08 16.32 -6.59
N ALA A 154 -5.55 15.80 -5.47
CA ALA A 154 -5.82 14.36 -5.33
C ALA A 154 -7.27 14.03 -5.70
N HIS A 155 -7.46 13.14 -6.66
CA HIS A 155 -8.76 12.64 -7.10
C HIS A 155 -8.85 11.12 -6.95
N VAL A 156 -10.02 10.63 -6.57
CA VAL A 156 -10.44 9.25 -6.72
C VAL A 156 -11.34 9.16 -7.95
N ILE A 157 -11.06 8.23 -8.82
CA ILE A 157 -11.69 8.08 -10.13
C ILE A 157 -12.27 6.67 -10.22
N ALA A 158 -13.56 6.55 -10.47
CA ALA A 158 -14.20 5.28 -10.77
C ALA A 158 -14.65 5.24 -12.23
N ILE A 159 -14.33 4.17 -12.88
CA ILE A 159 -14.60 3.89 -14.29
C ILE A 159 -15.29 2.55 -14.45
N ASP A 160 -16.06 2.43 -15.52
CA ASP A 160 -16.57 1.15 -15.96
C ASP A 160 -15.41 0.25 -16.41
N ARG A 161 -15.21 -0.89 -15.75
CA ARG A 161 -14.08 -1.76 -16.03
C ARG A 161 -14.13 -2.46 -17.39
N HIS A 162 -15.29 -2.48 -18.05
CA HIS A 162 -15.46 -3.14 -19.36
C HIS A 162 -15.18 -2.18 -20.52
N SER A 163 -15.44 -0.89 -20.34
CA SER A 163 -15.32 0.13 -21.40
C SER A 163 -14.30 1.21 -21.13
N GLY A 164 -13.83 1.38 -19.88
CA GLY A 164 -13.00 2.51 -19.47
C GLY A 164 -13.77 3.83 -19.32
N ALA A 165 -15.11 3.83 -19.48
CA ALA A 165 -15.91 5.04 -19.37
C ALA A 165 -15.95 5.57 -17.92
N LEU A 166 -15.81 6.89 -17.76
CA LEU A 166 -15.93 7.55 -16.45
C LEU A 166 -17.31 7.30 -15.85
N ARG A 167 -17.36 6.87 -14.58
CA ARG A 167 -18.57 6.74 -13.77
C ARG A 167 -18.70 7.92 -12.81
N TRP A 168 -17.66 8.21 -12.06
CA TRP A 168 -17.55 9.38 -11.21
C TRP A 168 -16.09 9.75 -10.95
N ILE A 169 -15.84 11.02 -10.64
CA ILE A 169 -14.56 11.53 -10.17
C ILE A 169 -14.80 12.46 -8.98
N THR A 170 -14.00 12.33 -7.93
CA THR A 170 -14.12 13.14 -6.72
C THR A 170 -12.75 13.67 -6.32
N GLN A 171 -12.62 14.99 -6.24
CA GLN A 171 -11.45 15.62 -5.65
C GLN A 171 -11.52 15.46 -4.12
N VAL A 172 -10.59 14.67 -3.56
CA VAL A 172 -10.52 14.41 -2.12
C VAL A 172 -9.57 15.36 -1.41
N ASP A 173 -8.67 16.00 -2.15
CA ASP A 173 -7.81 17.06 -1.66
C ASP A 173 -7.48 18.06 -2.78
N ALA A 174 -7.66 19.36 -2.50
CA ALA A 174 -7.46 20.43 -3.46
C ALA A 174 -6.03 21.03 -3.41
N HIS A 175 -5.18 20.59 -2.47
CA HIS A 175 -3.79 21.05 -2.42
C HIS A 175 -3.10 20.69 -3.74
N PRO A 176 -2.44 21.65 -4.44
CA PRO A 176 -1.92 21.43 -5.80
C PRO A 176 -0.95 20.23 -5.89
N ALA A 177 -0.15 20.02 -4.84
CA ALA A 177 0.78 18.92 -4.76
C ALA A 177 0.19 17.62 -4.21
N ALA A 178 -1.10 17.60 -3.81
CA ALA A 178 -1.73 16.39 -3.29
C ALA A 178 -1.85 15.31 -4.37
N ALA A 179 -1.71 14.06 -3.94
CA ALA A 179 -1.71 12.89 -4.81
C ALA A 179 -2.27 11.66 -4.08
N ILE A 180 -2.62 10.64 -4.85
CA ILE A 180 -2.94 9.31 -4.34
C ILE A 180 -1.93 8.34 -4.92
N THR A 181 -1.07 7.78 -4.08
CA THR A 181 -0.07 6.78 -4.47
C THR A 181 -0.26 5.45 -3.73
N GLY A 182 -1.06 5.44 -2.66
CA GLY A 182 -1.57 4.23 -2.03
C GLY A 182 -2.78 3.68 -2.79
N SER A 183 -2.80 2.38 -3.02
CA SER A 183 -3.88 1.74 -3.79
C SER A 183 -5.20 1.74 -3.02
N PRO A 184 -6.34 2.01 -3.66
CA PRO A 184 -7.64 1.97 -3.02
C PRO A 184 -8.00 0.57 -2.50
N VAL A 185 -8.69 0.51 -1.36
CA VAL A 185 -9.24 -0.72 -0.79
C VAL A 185 -10.73 -0.48 -0.52
N PHE A 186 -11.57 -1.47 -0.77
CA PHE A 186 -13.01 -1.36 -0.53
C PHE A 186 -13.49 -2.39 0.52
N HIS A 187 -14.48 -1.98 1.31
CA HIS A 187 -15.23 -2.86 2.23
C HIS A 187 -16.68 -2.42 2.28
N GLY A 188 -17.61 -3.38 2.11
CA GLY A 188 -19.02 -3.05 1.94
C GLY A 188 -19.22 -2.17 0.70
N THR A 189 -19.85 -1.03 0.87
CA THR A 189 -20.07 -0.02 -0.18
C THR A 189 -19.16 1.21 -0.04
N ALA A 190 -18.10 1.12 0.75
CA ALA A 190 -17.13 2.20 0.90
C ALA A 190 -15.78 1.83 0.27
N VAL A 191 -15.12 2.82 -0.34
CA VAL A 191 -13.73 2.75 -0.79
C VAL A 191 -12.89 3.69 0.06
N TYR A 192 -11.71 3.22 0.46
CA TYR A 192 -10.79 3.89 1.36
C TYR A 192 -9.47 4.18 0.64
N VAL A 193 -9.01 5.43 0.75
CA VAL A 193 -7.76 5.90 0.13
C VAL A 193 -7.00 6.81 1.06
N GLY A 194 -5.67 6.63 1.13
CA GLY A 194 -4.75 7.55 1.76
C GLY A 194 -4.38 8.68 0.80
N VAL A 195 -4.20 9.89 1.34
CA VAL A 195 -3.76 11.07 0.59
C VAL A 195 -2.32 11.39 0.97
N THR A 196 -1.48 11.54 -0.03
CA THR A 196 -0.08 11.97 0.05
C THR A 196 0.15 13.23 -0.77
N SER A 197 1.39 13.71 -0.85
CA SER A 197 1.73 14.83 -1.72
C SER A 197 3.14 14.74 -2.28
N GLN A 198 3.41 15.56 -3.30
CA GLN A 198 4.75 15.82 -3.85
C GLN A 198 5.43 17.03 -3.19
N GLU A 199 4.82 17.63 -2.16
CA GLU A 199 5.32 18.84 -1.52
C GLU A 199 6.70 18.62 -0.88
N GLU A 200 6.92 17.40 -0.38
CA GLU A 200 8.22 16.96 0.15
C GLU A 200 9.36 17.11 -0.87
N GLY A 201 9.11 16.75 -2.14
CA GLY A 201 10.04 16.95 -3.25
C GLY A 201 10.17 18.41 -3.67
N LEU A 202 9.04 19.13 -3.73
CA LEU A 202 9.01 20.57 -4.06
C LEU A 202 9.81 21.41 -3.08
N ALA A 203 9.90 20.99 -1.82
CA ALA A 203 10.71 21.63 -0.79
C ALA A 203 12.21 21.75 -1.14
N LYS A 204 12.70 20.97 -2.10
CA LYS A 204 14.05 21.08 -2.63
C LYS A 204 14.33 22.42 -3.34
N ASP A 205 13.30 23.05 -3.89
CA ASP A 205 13.38 24.39 -4.42
C ASP A 205 13.31 25.41 -3.25
N PRO A 206 14.36 26.20 -2.98
CA PRO A 206 14.34 27.17 -1.89
C PRO A 206 13.33 28.31 -2.13
N ALA A 207 12.83 28.50 -3.35
CA ALA A 207 11.81 29.48 -3.66
C ALA A 207 10.38 28.96 -3.42
N TYR A 208 10.22 27.65 -3.21
CA TYR A 208 8.93 27.06 -2.87
C TYR A 208 8.52 27.44 -1.44
N ALA A 209 7.31 27.98 -1.28
CA ALA A 209 6.74 28.29 0.05
C ALA A 209 6.32 26.98 0.75
N CYS A 210 7.24 26.34 1.41
CA CYS A 210 7.05 25.04 2.08
C CYS A 210 6.64 25.20 3.53
N CYS A 211 5.81 24.32 4.11
CA CYS A 211 4.95 23.33 3.49
C CYS A 211 3.57 23.45 4.13
N THR A 212 2.52 23.09 3.43
CA THR A 212 1.14 23.28 3.91
C THR A 212 0.25 22.05 3.75
N PHE A 213 0.72 21.02 3.09
CA PHE A 213 -0.01 19.78 2.89
C PHE A 213 -0.32 19.08 4.21
N ARG A 214 -1.52 18.48 4.30
CA ARG A 214 -1.97 17.70 5.45
C ARG A 214 -2.37 16.30 4.99
N GLY A 215 -1.66 15.27 5.43
CA GLY A 215 -2.00 13.88 5.19
C GLY A 215 -3.39 13.54 5.71
N SER A 216 -4.10 12.66 5.03
CA SER A 216 -5.44 12.26 5.44
C SER A 216 -5.81 10.87 4.92
N MET A 217 -6.76 10.23 5.62
CA MET A 217 -7.47 9.04 5.15
C MET A 217 -8.89 9.43 4.79
N VAL A 218 -9.38 8.94 3.65
CA VAL A 218 -10.70 9.31 3.11
C VAL A 218 -11.49 8.06 2.80
N ALA A 219 -12.76 8.05 3.18
CA ALA A 219 -13.75 7.06 2.72
C ALA A 219 -14.76 7.71 1.79
N LEU A 220 -15.08 7.01 0.70
CA LEU A 220 -16.07 7.44 -0.27
C LEU A 220 -17.10 6.33 -0.49
N ASP A 221 -18.34 6.71 -0.78
CA ASP A 221 -19.34 5.79 -1.30
C ASP A 221 -18.90 5.28 -2.68
N VAL A 222 -18.80 3.99 -2.85
CA VAL A 222 -18.21 3.35 -4.03
C VAL A 222 -19.02 3.58 -5.31
N PHE A 223 -20.33 3.79 -5.21
CA PHE A 223 -21.20 3.99 -6.38
C PHE A 223 -21.30 5.45 -6.83
N THR A 224 -21.18 6.39 -5.89
CA THR A 224 -21.44 7.81 -6.15
C THR A 224 -20.19 8.68 -6.04
N GLY A 225 -19.12 8.18 -5.41
CA GLY A 225 -17.92 8.95 -5.10
C GLY A 225 -18.12 10.00 -4.01
N LYS A 226 -19.28 10.02 -3.32
CA LYS A 226 -19.52 10.95 -2.22
C LYS A 226 -18.57 10.65 -1.07
N ILE A 227 -17.87 11.68 -0.57
CA ILE A 227 -17.05 11.56 0.63
C ILE A 227 -17.96 11.27 1.83
N LEU A 228 -17.72 10.14 2.49
CA LEU A 228 -18.41 9.71 3.70
C LEU A 228 -17.74 10.33 4.93
N TRP A 229 -16.42 10.29 4.99
CA TRP A 229 -15.61 10.95 6.01
C TRP A 229 -14.18 11.19 5.51
N LYS A 230 -13.49 12.14 6.14
CA LYS A 230 -12.07 12.45 5.94
C LYS A 230 -11.43 12.71 7.29
N THR A 231 -10.36 11.98 7.61
CA THR A 231 -9.61 12.10 8.87
C THR A 231 -8.19 12.56 8.56
N PHE A 232 -7.83 13.75 9.07
CA PHE A 232 -6.50 14.30 8.93
C PHE A 232 -5.53 13.67 9.95
N THR A 233 -4.27 13.52 9.55
CA THR A 233 -3.17 13.00 10.38
C THR A 233 -2.31 14.10 11.00
N VAL A 234 -2.58 15.34 10.64
CA VAL A 234 -1.86 16.56 11.02
C VAL A 234 -2.85 17.59 11.56
N PRO A 235 -2.52 18.37 12.62
CA PRO A 235 -3.33 19.48 13.09
C PRO A 235 -3.67 20.47 11.97
N ASP A 236 -4.72 21.27 12.16
CA ASP A 236 -5.06 22.31 11.18
C ASP A 236 -3.99 23.39 11.15
N ASN A 237 -3.33 23.53 10.01
CA ASN A 237 -2.28 24.53 9.78
C ASN A 237 -2.79 25.84 9.16
N GLN A 238 -4.09 25.93 8.83
CA GLN A 238 -4.72 27.11 8.24
C GLN A 238 -4.02 27.61 6.96
N GLY A 239 -3.31 26.73 6.25
CA GLY A 239 -2.50 27.07 5.08
C GLY A 239 -1.20 27.83 5.39
N LEU A 240 -0.73 27.82 6.64
CA LEU A 240 0.50 28.50 7.06
C LEU A 240 1.69 27.55 7.00
N THR A 241 2.79 28.00 6.42
CA THR A 241 4.02 27.20 6.20
C THR A 241 4.87 26.98 7.45
N ASN A 242 4.65 27.75 8.52
CA ASN A 242 5.35 27.61 9.80
C ASN A 242 4.56 26.79 10.83
N GLN A 243 3.64 25.97 10.37
CA GLN A 243 2.84 25.06 11.17
C GLN A 243 3.17 23.60 10.83
N TYR A 244 2.44 22.65 11.43
CA TYR A 244 2.58 21.24 11.10
C TYR A 244 2.13 20.97 9.66
N SER A 245 2.92 20.19 8.92
CA SER A 245 2.52 19.66 7.61
C SER A 245 3.12 18.27 7.40
N GLY A 246 2.69 17.55 6.38
CA GLY A 246 3.16 16.21 6.07
C GLY A 246 2.25 15.11 6.59
N ASN A 247 2.81 14.11 7.28
CA ASN A 247 2.16 12.90 7.80
C ASN A 247 1.31 12.18 6.73
N ALA A 248 1.86 12.06 5.54
CA ALA A 248 1.22 11.48 4.37
C ALA A 248 0.83 10.01 4.58
N ILE A 249 -0.19 9.54 3.84
CA ILE A 249 -0.58 8.14 3.77
C ILE A 249 -0.46 7.69 2.32
N TRP A 250 0.46 6.78 2.01
CA TRP A 250 0.78 6.39 0.64
C TRP A 250 0.86 4.87 0.41
N SER A 251 0.28 4.06 1.32
CA SER A 251 0.06 2.63 1.17
C SER A 251 -1.41 2.24 1.30
N PRO A 252 -1.82 1.05 0.82
CA PRO A 252 -3.15 0.55 1.05
C PRO A 252 -3.38 0.27 2.55
N PRO A 253 -4.58 0.54 3.09
CA PRO A 253 -4.96 0.14 4.44
C PRO A 253 -5.21 -1.37 4.53
N ALA A 254 -5.09 -1.94 5.75
CA ALA A 254 -5.70 -3.21 6.10
C ALA A 254 -7.02 -2.96 6.84
N ILE A 255 -8.02 -3.81 6.62
CA ILE A 255 -9.36 -3.64 7.21
C ILE A 255 -9.76 -4.89 7.96
N ASP A 256 -10.12 -4.73 9.24
CA ASP A 256 -10.69 -5.77 10.09
C ASP A 256 -12.20 -5.54 10.26
N PRO A 257 -13.05 -6.24 9.49
CA PRO A 257 -14.49 -6.12 9.61
C PRO A 257 -15.01 -6.56 10.97
N GLY A 258 -14.36 -7.54 11.60
CA GLY A 258 -14.75 -8.06 12.90
C GLY A 258 -14.62 -7.03 14.02
N ARG A 259 -13.58 -6.21 13.96
CA ARG A 259 -13.33 -5.09 14.88
C ARG A 259 -13.93 -3.77 14.38
N GLY A 260 -14.44 -3.70 13.17
CA GLY A 260 -14.84 -2.45 12.52
C GLY A 260 -13.67 -1.46 12.46
N SER A 261 -12.48 -1.93 12.18
CA SER A 261 -11.24 -1.14 12.23
C SER A 261 -10.52 -1.14 10.89
N LEU A 262 -9.95 0.02 10.55
CA LEU A 262 -9.06 0.23 9.42
C LEU A 262 -7.70 0.65 9.98
N TYR A 263 -6.63 -0.02 9.55
CA TYR A 263 -5.26 0.24 10.01
C TYR A 263 -4.44 0.89 8.91
N ILE A 264 -3.67 1.93 9.30
CA ILE A 264 -2.77 2.68 8.42
C ILE A 264 -1.48 3.03 9.16
N GLY A 265 -0.42 3.30 8.40
CA GLY A 265 0.76 4.00 8.87
C GLY A 265 0.82 5.42 8.30
N THR A 266 1.47 6.33 9.01
CA THR A 266 1.68 7.73 8.58
C THR A 266 3.16 8.01 8.39
N GLY A 267 3.48 8.94 7.50
CA GLY A 267 4.84 9.42 7.27
C GLY A 267 5.27 10.51 8.26
N ASN A 268 6.42 11.09 7.97
CA ASN A 268 7.07 12.16 8.73
C ASN A 268 6.35 13.50 8.58
N ASN A 269 6.69 14.47 9.44
CA ASN A 269 6.36 15.87 9.19
C ASN A 269 7.25 16.45 8.07
N TYR A 270 6.72 17.37 7.25
CA TYR A 270 7.51 18.19 6.33
C TYR A 270 7.99 19.47 7.04
N THR A 271 7.08 20.09 7.81
CA THR A 271 7.36 21.22 8.71
C THR A 271 6.70 21.02 10.06
N VAL A 272 7.26 21.67 11.07
CA VAL A 272 6.69 21.78 12.42
C VAL A 272 6.87 23.22 12.93
N PRO A 273 6.06 23.70 13.88
CA PRO A 273 6.24 25.01 14.48
C PRO A 273 7.62 25.20 15.13
N ASP A 274 8.18 26.42 15.09
CA ASP A 274 9.48 26.75 15.69
C ASP A 274 9.56 26.38 17.17
N ALA A 275 8.47 26.54 17.91
CA ALA A 275 8.39 26.13 19.32
C ALA A 275 8.62 24.63 19.53
N VAL A 276 8.24 23.80 18.57
CA VAL A 276 8.48 22.34 18.60
C VAL A 276 9.96 22.06 18.35
N LEU A 277 10.56 22.73 17.37
CA LEU A 277 12.00 22.61 17.08
C LEU A 277 12.83 23.02 18.30
N GLN A 278 12.51 24.15 18.93
CA GLN A 278 13.18 24.62 20.14
C GLN A 278 13.04 23.61 21.29
N CYS A 279 11.82 23.12 21.55
CA CYS A 279 11.56 22.10 22.58
C CYS A 279 12.39 20.83 22.34
N GLN A 280 12.48 20.36 21.09
CA GLN A 280 13.28 19.18 20.73
C GLN A 280 14.79 19.44 20.95
N GLN A 281 15.31 20.62 20.58
CA GLN A 281 16.69 20.99 20.79
C GLN A 281 17.04 21.03 22.28
N GLU A 282 16.19 21.64 23.10
CA GLU A 282 16.33 21.69 24.56
C GLU A 282 16.32 20.29 25.20
N ALA A 283 15.42 19.41 24.69
CA ALA A 283 15.34 18.03 25.14
C ALA A 283 16.60 17.23 24.81
N ILE A 284 17.15 17.39 23.61
CA ILE A 284 18.41 16.75 23.19
C ILE A 284 19.55 17.28 24.10
N ALA A 285 19.65 18.59 24.33
CA ALA A 285 20.68 19.21 25.16
C ALA A 285 20.60 18.76 26.64
N SER A 286 19.40 18.47 27.15
CA SER A 286 19.17 17.98 28.51
C SER A 286 19.24 16.44 28.65
N GLY A 287 19.48 15.72 27.53
CA GLY A 287 19.53 14.26 27.54
C GLY A 287 18.14 13.60 27.74
N ASN A 288 17.05 14.32 27.49
CA ASN A 288 15.71 13.75 27.53
C ASN A 288 15.41 12.99 26.20
N PRO A 289 15.36 11.65 26.21
CA PRO A 289 15.20 10.87 24.97
C PRO A 289 13.77 10.90 24.42
N ASN A 290 12.79 11.38 25.19
CA ASN A 290 11.39 11.31 24.80
C ASN A 290 10.60 12.56 25.23
N PRO A 291 10.89 13.72 24.63
CA PRO A 291 10.19 14.97 24.94
C PRO A 291 8.78 14.95 24.35
N ASN A 292 7.81 15.45 25.11
CA ASN A 292 6.45 15.65 24.61
C ASN A 292 6.30 17.05 23.96
N CYS A 293 7.02 17.27 22.86
CA CYS A 293 7.08 18.58 22.19
C CYS A 293 5.98 18.75 21.13
N ALA A 294 5.57 17.65 20.47
CA ALA A 294 4.60 17.71 19.39
C ALA A 294 3.17 17.75 19.93
N ALA A 295 2.27 18.39 19.18
CA ALA A 295 0.84 18.36 19.45
C ALA A 295 0.30 16.90 19.51
N PRO A 296 -0.68 16.60 20.37
CA PRO A 296 -1.18 15.24 20.58
C PRO A 296 -1.90 14.68 19.34
N ASP A 297 -2.41 15.53 18.46
CA ASP A 297 -3.07 15.21 17.20
C ASP A 297 -2.13 15.32 15.98
N ASN A 298 -0.82 15.44 16.20
CA ASN A 298 0.21 15.33 15.17
C ASN A 298 0.71 13.88 15.12
N PHE A 299 0.17 13.11 14.19
CA PHE A 299 0.40 11.67 14.06
C PHE A 299 1.51 11.34 13.06
N PHE A 300 2.68 11.95 13.18
CA PHE A 300 3.85 11.56 12.37
C PHE A 300 4.37 10.18 12.80
N GLU A 301 4.80 9.37 11.85
CA GLU A 301 5.34 8.02 12.06
C GLU A 301 4.55 7.19 13.07
N THR A 302 3.25 7.17 12.84
CA THR A 302 2.27 6.58 13.74
C THR A 302 1.48 5.49 13.03
N VAL A 303 1.26 4.37 13.70
CA VAL A 303 0.24 3.41 13.28
C VAL A 303 -1.08 3.81 13.91
N LEU A 304 -2.11 3.94 13.08
CA LEU A 304 -3.45 4.34 13.48
C LEU A 304 -4.45 3.22 13.22
N ALA A 305 -5.36 3.01 14.18
CA ALA A 305 -6.62 2.32 13.92
C ALA A 305 -7.75 3.33 13.83
N LEU A 306 -8.47 3.31 12.72
CA LEU A 306 -9.64 4.15 12.48
C LEU A 306 -10.90 3.29 12.49
N ASP A 307 -11.99 3.84 12.95
CA ASP A 307 -13.32 3.25 12.78
C ASP A 307 -13.73 3.30 11.31
N VAL A 308 -14.06 2.16 10.69
CA VAL A 308 -14.35 2.08 9.26
C VAL A 308 -15.56 2.90 8.84
N ALA A 309 -16.55 3.07 9.72
CA ALA A 309 -17.79 3.75 9.40
C ALA A 309 -17.69 5.29 9.53
N THR A 310 -16.86 5.76 10.48
CA THR A 310 -16.85 7.18 10.87
C THR A 310 -15.49 7.86 10.66
N GLY A 311 -14.41 7.09 10.47
CA GLY A 311 -13.05 7.61 10.42
C GLY A 311 -12.49 8.07 11.78
N ALA A 312 -13.22 7.86 12.88
CA ALA A 312 -12.75 8.22 14.21
C ALA A 312 -11.51 7.40 14.59
N ILE A 313 -10.49 8.05 15.16
CA ILE A 313 -9.28 7.39 15.63
C ILE A 313 -9.63 6.56 16.88
N LYS A 314 -9.48 5.25 16.82
CA LYS A 314 -9.69 4.32 17.93
C LYS A 314 -8.46 4.23 18.83
N TRP A 315 -7.28 4.19 18.21
CA TRP A 315 -6.00 4.29 18.90
C TRP A 315 -4.90 4.78 17.93
N ALA A 316 -3.85 5.31 18.51
CA ALA A 316 -2.65 5.78 17.81
C ALA A 316 -1.40 5.24 18.51
N ARG A 317 -0.46 4.68 17.76
CA ARG A 317 0.84 4.21 18.26
C ARG A 317 1.96 4.88 17.50
N LYS A 318 2.55 5.92 18.11
CA LYS A 318 3.76 6.56 17.62
C LYS A 318 4.96 5.67 17.93
N LEU A 319 5.83 5.44 16.95
CA LEU A 319 6.96 4.51 17.07
C LEU A 319 8.32 5.16 16.79
N SER A 320 8.33 6.46 16.48
CA SER A 320 9.54 7.27 16.33
C SER A 320 9.54 8.44 17.30
N ALA A 321 10.73 8.89 17.73
CA ALA A 321 10.85 9.96 18.71
C ALA A 321 10.53 11.34 18.10
N PHE A 322 11.18 11.69 16.99
CA PHE A 322 10.98 12.92 16.22
C PHE A 322 11.37 12.68 14.78
N ASP A 323 10.49 13.06 13.84
CA ASP A 323 10.83 13.07 12.44
C ASP A 323 10.13 14.25 11.73
N ALA A 324 10.95 15.16 11.22
CA ALA A 324 10.55 16.21 10.31
C ALA A 324 11.61 16.26 9.20
N TRP A 325 11.23 15.97 7.97
CA TRP A 325 12.16 15.82 6.87
C TRP A 325 11.52 16.23 5.54
N THR A 326 12.34 16.74 4.63
CA THR A 326 11.97 16.96 3.22
C THR A 326 13.15 16.57 2.32
N VAL A 327 12.93 16.46 1.01
CA VAL A 327 14.00 16.17 0.03
C VAL A 327 15.08 17.25 -0.03
N ALA A 328 14.87 18.42 0.59
CA ALA A 328 15.90 19.44 0.77
C ALA A 328 16.93 19.07 1.85
N CYS A 329 16.62 18.08 2.72
CA CYS A 329 17.51 17.64 3.77
C CYS A 329 18.64 16.76 3.21
N PRO A 330 19.85 16.82 3.81
CA PRO A 330 20.93 15.92 3.42
C PRO A 330 20.54 14.46 3.72
N PRO A 331 21.05 13.49 2.96
CA PRO A 331 20.71 12.08 3.12
C PRO A 331 21.23 11.44 4.41
N THR A 332 21.99 12.17 5.21
CA THR A 332 22.56 11.71 6.48
C THR A 332 22.30 12.73 7.58
N THR A 333 22.15 12.27 8.82
CA THR A 333 22.00 13.11 10.02
C THR A 333 23.28 13.89 10.40
N LEU A 334 24.37 13.72 9.65
CA LEU A 334 25.62 14.45 9.85
C LEU A 334 25.62 15.73 9.01
N PRO A 335 25.97 16.90 9.57
CA PRO A 335 25.89 18.18 8.87
C PRO A 335 26.74 18.22 7.59
N PRO A 336 26.15 18.62 6.45
CA PRO A 336 26.23 20.05 6.09
C PRO A 336 24.96 20.78 6.53
N ALA A 337 25.01 22.09 6.69
CA ALA A 337 23.87 22.90 7.11
C ALA A 337 22.64 22.61 6.20
N PRO A 338 21.41 22.60 6.76
CA PRO A 338 20.18 22.48 5.97
C PRO A 338 20.18 23.48 4.83
N VAL A 339 19.74 23.05 3.64
CA VAL A 339 19.67 23.91 2.45
C VAL A 339 18.19 24.04 2.07
N GLY A 340 17.74 25.25 1.78
CA GLY A 340 16.35 25.47 1.35
C GLY A 340 15.33 25.17 2.47
N ASN A 341 14.32 24.36 2.15
CA ASN A 341 13.18 24.05 3.03
C ASN A 341 13.38 22.78 3.91
N CYS A 342 14.63 22.41 4.23
CA CYS A 342 14.87 21.40 5.26
C CYS A 342 14.67 22.00 6.67
N PRO A 343 13.92 21.36 7.58
CA PRO A 343 13.78 21.79 8.96
C PRO A 343 15.15 21.93 9.65
N ALA A 344 15.31 22.94 10.53
CA ALA A 344 16.57 23.21 11.23
C ALA A 344 17.03 22.03 12.12
N LEU A 345 16.09 21.25 12.62
CA LEU A 345 16.29 19.93 13.20
C LEU A 345 15.47 18.96 12.37
N PHE A 346 16.13 17.97 11.77
CA PHE A 346 15.46 16.99 10.91
C PHE A 346 15.70 15.56 11.41
N GLY A 347 14.76 14.69 11.06
CA GLY A 347 14.78 13.27 11.40
C GLY A 347 15.33 12.41 10.28
N PRO A 348 15.28 11.07 10.46
CA PRO A 348 15.82 10.09 9.52
C PRO A 348 14.89 9.72 8.36
N ASP A 349 13.66 10.24 8.30
CA ASP A 349 12.62 9.87 7.33
C ASP A 349 12.25 8.37 7.42
N PHE A 350 11.85 7.92 8.61
CA PHE A 350 11.53 6.53 8.89
C PHE A 350 10.04 6.21 8.77
N ASP A 351 9.45 6.57 7.66
CA ASP A 351 8.03 6.38 7.34
C ASP A 351 7.50 4.97 7.52
N PHE A 352 6.23 4.87 7.96
CA PHE A 352 5.43 3.64 7.96
C PHE A 352 4.65 3.38 6.67
N PRO A 353 4.13 4.37 5.95
CA PRO A 353 3.19 4.08 4.86
C PRO A 353 3.80 3.28 3.71
N GLY A 354 5.12 3.11 3.66
CA GLY A 354 5.76 2.32 2.60
C GLY A 354 5.21 0.91 2.49
N SER A 355 5.17 0.16 3.59
CA SER A 355 4.80 -1.26 3.52
C SER A 355 3.29 -1.54 3.52
N GLY A 356 2.48 -0.66 4.09
CA GLY A 356 1.09 -0.95 4.44
C GLY A 356 0.98 -2.01 5.56
N PRO A 357 -0.04 -1.94 6.41
CA PRO A 357 -0.26 -2.95 7.45
C PRO A 357 -0.69 -4.31 6.86
N ASN A 358 -0.31 -5.40 7.54
CA ASN A 358 -0.88 -6.73 7.35
C ASN A 358 -1.72 -7.11 8.58
N LEU A 359 -2.87 -7.72 8.40
CA LEU A 359 -3.57 -8.43 9.47
C LEU A 359 -3.06 -9.88 9.52
N LEU A 360 -2.67 -10.31 10.70
CA LEU A 360 -2.12 -11.63 10.97
C LEU A 360 -3.07 -12.38 11.89
N HIS A 361 -3.73 -13.41 11.37
CA HIS A 361 -4.63 -14.27 12.11
C HIS A 361 -3.91 -15.54 12.52
N LEU A 362 -3.47 -15.61 13.77
CA LEU A 362 -2.66 -16.71 14.30
C LEU A 362 -3.56 -17.73 14.99
N PRO A 363 -3.70 -18.97 14.48
CA PRO A 363 -4.50 -20.00 15.12
C PRO A 363 -3.90 -20.43 16.47
N ALA A 364 -4.69 -20.98 17.36
CA ALA A 364 -4.17 -21.58 18.59
C ALA A 364 -3.21 -22.72 18.27
N GLN A 365 -2.10 -22.78 18.98
CA GLN A 365 -1.04 -23.81 18.90
C GLN A 365 -0.64 -24.22 20.31
N PRO A 366 0.09 -25.35 20.48
CA PRO A 366 0.58 -25.77 21.81
C PRO A 366 1.42 -24.68 22.50
N GLU A 367 2.12 -23.85 21.71
CA GLU A 367 3.01 -22.78 22.18
C GLU A 367 2.27 -21.48 22.56
N GLY A 368 0.98 -21.37 22.23
CA GLY A 368 0.20 -20.16 22.56
C GLY A 368 -1.22 -20.14 22.01
N PRO A 369 -2.08 -19.30 22.59
CA PRO A 369 -3.47 -19.14 22.18
C PRO A 369 -3.57 -18.54 20.76
N ALA A 370 -4.77 -18.60 20.19
CA ALA A 370 -5.09 -17.82 18.99
C ALA A 370 -4.89 -16.32 19.30
N ALA A 371 -4.35 -15.59 18.33
CA ALA A 371 -4.09 -14.16 18.45
C ALA A 371 -4.21 -13.48 17.08
N ASP A 372 -4.68 -12.24 17.09
CA ASP A 372 -4.60 -11.37 15.93
C ASP A 372 -3.54 -10.29 16.16
N LEU A 373 -2.80 -9.92 15.13
CA LEU A 373 -1.80 -8.86 15.16
C LEU A 373 -1.96 -7.95 13.97
N VAL A 374 -1.57 -6.69 14.13
CA VAL A 374 -1.31 -5.75 13.05
C VAL A 374 0.19 -5.71 12.83
N GLY A 375 0.66 -6.28 11.72
CA GLY A 375 2.04 -6.23 11.32
C GLY A 375 2.30 -5.05 10.37
N ILE A 376 3.43 -4.36 10.52
CA ILE A 376 3.81 -3.27 9.61
C ILE A 376 5.33 -3.09 9.56
N GLY A 377 5.87 -2.94 8.36
CA GLY A 377 7.25 -2.57 8.15
C GLY A 377 7.46 -1.06 8.15
N GLN A 378 8.67 -0.62 8.45
CA GLN A 378 9.09 0.78 8.52
C GLN A 378 10.37 1.00 7.71
N LYS A 379 10.57 2.20 7.16
CA LYS A 379 11.83 2.60 6.51
C LYS A 379 13.07 2.47 7.42
N SER A 380 12.89 2.39 8.75
CA SER A 380 13.95 2.08 9.71
C SER A 380 14.54 0.66 9.57
N GLY A 381 13.93 -0.21 8.77
CA GLY A 381 14.29 -1.63 8.66
C GLY A 381 13.70 -2.50 9.74
N ILE A 382 12.84 -1.95 10.59
CA ILE A 382 12.13 -2.68 11.64
C ILE A 382 10.76 -3.10 11.14
N TYR A 383 10.39 -4.35 11.41
CA TYR A 383 9.02 -4.84 11.32
C TYR A 383 8.41 -4.90 12.72
N TRP A 384 7.23 -4.31 12.86
CA TRP A 384 6.49 -4.19 14.11
C TRP A 384 5.24 -5.07 14.08
N ALA A 385 4.92 -5.70 15.21
CA ALA A 385 3.65 -6.39 15.42
C ALA A 385 2.94 -5.78 16.64
N LEU A 386 1.72 -5.33 16.41
CA LEU A 386 0.92 -4.59 17.37
C LEU A 386 -0.36 -5.35 17.70
N ASN A 387 -0.85 -5.18 18.93
CA ASN A 387 -2.18 -5.63 19.32
C ASN A 387 -3.25 -4.80 18.57
N PRO A 388 -4.18 -5.42 17.83
CA PRO A 388 -5.16 -4.71 17.01
C PRO A 388 -6.18 -3.89 17.82
N ASP A 389 -6.40 -4.23 19.11
CA ASP A 389 -7.41 -3.58 19.95
C ASP A 389 -6.92 -2.27 20.57
N ASN A 390 -5.59 -2.13 20.81
CA ASN A 390 -5.05 -0.99 21.56
C ASN A 390 -3.69 -0.46 21.05
N GLY A 391 -3.13 -1.05 19.98
CA GLY A 391 -1.84 -0.66 19.41
C GLY A 391 -0.63 -0.96 20.31
N ALA A 392 -0.75 -1.77 21.35
CA ALA A 392 0.39 -2.18 22.17
C ALA A 392 1.38 -3.01 21.34
N ILE A 393 2.68 -2.72 21.47
CA ILE A 393 3.72 -3.50 20.80
C ILE A 393 3.74 -4.91 21.42
N VAL A 394 3.58 -5.92 20.56
CA VAL A 394 3.73 -7.33 20.94
C VAL A 394 5.18 -7.77 20.75
N TRP A 395 5.74 -7.47 19.57
CA TRP A 395 7.14 -7.64 19.28
C TRP A 395 7.60 -6.69 18.16
N SER A 396 8.90 -6.52 18.03
CA SER A 396 9.52 -5.81 16.89
C SER A 396 10.84 -6.48 16.54
N THR A 397 11.20 -6.46 15.24
CA THR A 397 12.41 -7.10 14.74
C THR A 397 13.11 -6.20 13.74
N SER A 398 14.39 -5.90 14.00
CA SER A 398 15.25 -5.27 13.00
C SER A 398 15.62 -6.33 11.94
N VAL A 399 15.12 -6.13 10.71
CA VAL A 399 15.34 -7.05 9.60
C VAL A 399 16.57 -6.63 8.77
N GLY A 400 16.90 -5.33 8.78
CA GLY A 400 18.05 -4.81 8.08
C GLY A 400 18.23 -3.30 8.28
N PRO A 401 19.17 -2.67 7.56
CA PRO A 401 19.40 -1.24 7.66
C PRO A 401 18.20 -0.41 7.21
N GLY A 402 17.97 0.71 7.90
CA GLY A 402 17.02 1.74 7.51
C GLY A 402 17.65 2.83 6.64
N GLY A 403 16.83 3.79 6.21
CA GLY A 403 17.24 4.99 5.47
C GLY A 403 16.06 5.64 4.73
N VAL A 404 16.28 6.81 4.15
CA VAL A 404 15.28 7.59 3.39
C VAL A 404 14.59 6.75 2.30
N THR A 405 15.36 5.98 1.55
CA THR A 405 14.86 4.98 0.60
C THR A 405 15.26 3.57 1.05
N GLY A 406 15.35 3.37 2.37
CA GLY A 406 15.85 2.15 3.00
C GLY A 406 14.76 1.35 3.71
N GLY A 407 15.20 0.36 4.47
CA GLY A 407 14.34 -0.45 5.30
C GLY A 407 13.29 -1.25 4.55
N VAL A 408 12.09 -1.33 5.11
CA VAL A 408 10.94 -2.05 4.54
C VAL A 408 10.06 -1.09 3.78
N GLN A 409 9.88 -1.33 2.47
CA GLN A 409 9.06 -0.50 1.60
C GLN A 409 8.07 -1.34 0.77
N TRP A 410 7.09 -0.68 0.20
CA TRP A 410 6.07 -1.04 -0.80
C TRP A 410 5.29 -2.34 -0.63
N GLY A 411 5.53 -3.13 0.41
CA GLY A 411 4.61 -4.19 0.80
C GLY A 411 5.30 -5.48 1.23
N THR A 412 4.84 -5.97 2.36
CA THR A 412 5.18 -7.28 2.91
C THR A 412 4.06 -8.27 2.60
N ALA A 413 4.35 -9.58 2.64
CA ALA A 413 3.35 -10.62 2.43
C ALA A 413 3.27 -11.56 3.63
N THR A 414 2.14 -12.27 3.77
CA THR A 414 1.99 -13.33 4.77
C THR A 414 1.13 -14.46 4.22
N ASP A 415 1.54 -15.69 4.48
CA ASP A 415 0.75 -16.90 4.22
C ASP A 415 0.04 -17.43 5.47
N GLY A 416 0.06 -16.65 6.56
CA GLY A 416 -0.46 -17.04 7.87
C GLY A 416 0.52 -17.87 8.71
N THR A 417 1.61 -18.39 8.11
CA THR A 417 2.66 -19.14 8.79
C THR A 417 3.97 -18.39 8.87
N ARG A 418 4.19 -17.43 7.96
CA ARG A 418 5.38 -16.56 7.87
C ARG A 418 4.98 -15.17 7.43
N ILE A 419 5.82 -14.20 7.76
CA ILE A 419 5.81 -12.84 7.20
C ILE A 419 7.03 -12.71 6.31
N TYR A 420 6.86 -12.25 5.09
CA TYR A 420 7.92 -12.06 4.11
C TYR A 420 8.23 -10.59 3.91
N VAL A 421 9.49 -10.23 4.04
CA VAL A 421 9.97 -8.84 4.06
C VAL A 421 11.10 -8.67 3.07
N ALA A 422 11.07 -7.60 2.28
CA ALA A 422 12.20 -7.13 1.49
C ALA A 422 12.91 -5.97 2.22
N ILE A 423 14.23 -5.95 2.17
CA ILE A 423 15.09 -4.88 2.71
C ILE A 423 15.77 -4.15 1.57
N THR A 424 15.49 -2.87 1.46
CA THR A 424 15.99 -2.02 0.36
C THR A 424 17.48 -1.76 0.46
N ASN A 425 17.97 -1.29 1.61
CA ASN A 425 19.37 -0.90 1.87
C ASN A 425 19.99 0.02 0.80
N ALA A 426 19.28 1.08 0.39
CA ALA A 426 19.75 2.00 -0.66
C ALA A 426 20.98 2.84 -0.28
N GLN A 427 21.31 2.98 1.00
CA GLN A 427 22.53 3.61 1.47
C GLN A 427 23.72 2.67 1.53
N HIS A 428 23.59 1.43 1.07
CA HIS A 428 24.64 0.41 1.09
C HIS A 428 25.31 0.23 2.46
N MET A 429 24.48 0.26 3.52
CA MET A 429 24.95 0.04 4.89
C MET A 429 25.35 -1.43 5.07
N THR A 430 26.58 -1.65 5.51
CA THR A 430 27.06 -3.02 5.76
C THR A 430 26.37 -3.62 6.99
N PHE A 431 25.79 -4.80 6.82
CA PHE A 431 25.17 -5.57 7.91
C PHE A 431 25.38 -7.09 7.70
N THR A 432 25.17 -7.84 8.76
CA THR A 432 25.27 -9.31 8.70
C THR A 432 23.89 -9.92 8.66
N LEU A 433 23.63 -10.78 7.67
CA LEU A 433 22.36 -11.49 7.58
C LEU A 433 22.16 -12.42 8.78
N ALA A 434 20.92 -12.62 9.16
CA ALA A 434 20.55 -13.47 10.30
C ALA A 434 21.06 -14.91 10.15
N ASN A 435 21.03 -15.66 11.28
CA ASN A 435 21.34 -17.08 11.34
C ASN A 435 22.77 -17.43 10.84
N GLY A 436 23.75 -16.54 11.05
CA GLY A 436 25.12 -16.76 10.62
C GLY A 436 25.35 -16.56 9.12
N GLY A 437 24.44 -15.87 8.46
CA GLY A 437 24.56 -15.54 7.03
C GLY A 437 25.73 -14.58 6.73
N PRO A 438 25.99 -14.29 5.44
CA PRO A 438 27.09 -13.44 5.02
C PRO A 438 26.90 -11.98 5.45
N ARG A 439 28.01 -11.25 5.46
CA ARG A 439 28.00 -9.79 5.59
C ARG A 439 27.84 -9.16 4.21
N ILE A 440 26.86 -8.29 4.05
CA ILE A 440 26.48 -7.66 2.78
C ILE A 440 26.27 -6.16 2.97
N ASP A 441 26.14 -5.41 1.87
CA ASP A 441 25.79 -3.98 1.82
C ASP A 441 24.74 -3.67 0.74
N TRP A 442 23.92 -4.66 0.37
CA TRP A 442 22.87 -4.54 -0.63
C TRP A 442 21.55 -5.14 -0.13
N GLY A 443 20.57 -5.23 -1.02
CA GLY A 443 19.23 -5.71 -0.71
C GLY A 443 19.15 -7.18 -0.29
N SER A 444 18.09 -7.55 0.40
CA SER A 444 17.84 -8.90 0.90
C SER A 444 16.37 -9.17 1.13
N TRP A 445 16.02 -10.47 1.23
CA TRP A 445 14.69 -10.93 1.65
C TRP A 445 14.78 -11.76 2.91
N ALA A 446 13.73 -11.70 3.73
CA ALA A 446 13.64 -12.46 4.97
C ALA A 446 12.23 -13.03 5.18
N ALA A 447 12.16 -14.14 5.93
CA ALA A 447 10.92 -14.61 6.54
C ALA A 447 11.01 -14.53 8.05
N LEU A 448 9.92 -14.05 8.68
CA LEU A 448 9.77 -13.96 10.12
C LEU A 448 8.69 -14.90 10.61
N ASP A 449 8.87 -15.42 11.82
CA ASP A 449 7.83 -16.07 12.57
C ASP A 449 6.79 -15.02 13.03
N PRO A 450 5.50 -15.15 12.68
CA PRO A 450 4.52 -14.12 12.98
C PRO A 450 4.16 -14.00 14.47
N ARG A 451 4.48 -15.01 15.30
CA ARG A 451 4.22 -14.98 16.75
C ARG A 451 5.31 -14.28 17.54
N THR A 452 6.55 -14.47 17.11
CA THR A 452 7.73 -14.06 17.88
C THR A 452 8.56 -12.98 17.21
N GLY A 453 8.38 -12.76 15.89
CA GLY A 453 9.23 -11.89 15.10
C GLY A 453 10.62 -12.49 14.80
N THR A 454 10.87 -13.74 15.18
CA THR A 454 12.16 -14.38 14.92
C THR A 454 12.40 -14.51 13.42
N ILE A 455 13.58 -14.10 12.93
CA ILE A 455 13.98 -14.30 11.54
C ILE A 455 14.23 -15.79 11.31
N LEU A 456 13.39 -16.44 10.53
CA LEU A 456 13.47 -17.85 10.19
C LEU A 456 14.56 -18.12 9.16
N TRP A 457 14.64 -17.27 8.14
CA TRP A 457 15.70 -17.23 7.15
C TRP A 457 15.87 -15.80 6.61
N GLN A 458 17.07 -15.50 6.15
CA GLN A 458 17.39 -14.27 5.44
C GLN A 458 18.43 -14.54 4.36
N VAL A 459 18.16 -14.09 3.13
CA VAL A 459 18.99 -14.32 1.95
C VAL A 459 19.26 -13.01 1.21
N PRO A 460 20.46 -12.80 0.66
CA PRO A 460 20.75 -11.62 -0.14
C PRO A 460 20.10 -11.72 -1.52
N ASP A 461 19.87 -10.58 -2.17
CA ASP A 461 19.65 -10.60 -3.63
C ASP A 461 20.85 -11.26 -4.31
N PRO A 462 20.62 -12.18 -5.28
CA PRO A 462 21.68 -12.81 -6.04
C PRO A 462 22.59 -11.86 -6.81
N THR A 463 22.12 -10.61 -7.05
CA THR A 463 22.87 -9.55 -7.73
C THR A 463 23.50 -8.61 -6.70
N PRO A 464 24.81 -8.72 -6.40
CA PRO A 464 25.46 -7.83 -5.42
C PRO A 464 25.34 -6.36 -5.80
N GLY A 465 25.17 -5.48 -4.81
CA GLY A 465 25.08 -4.04 -4.98
C GLY A 465 23.72 -3.55 -5.47
N THR A 466 22.72 -4.42 -5.63
CA THR A 466 21.35 -4.01 -5.94
C THR A 466 20.54 -3.66 -4.69
N VAL A 467 19.38 -3.04 -4.87
CA VAL A 467 18.45 -2.69 -3.79
C VAL A 467 17.10 -3.36 -4.03
N ASP A 468 16.38 -3.68 -2.95
CA ASP A 468 15.11 -4.42 -3.03
C ASP A 468 13.96 -3.68 -2.33
N PRO A 469 13.50 -2.53 -2.88
CA PRO A 469 12.36 -1.80 -2.31
C PRO A 469 11.03 -2.47 -2.62
N GLY A 470 11.02 -3.45 -3.54
CA GLY A 470 9.82 -4.03 -4.13
C GLY A 470 8.92 -4.73 -3.12
N ALA A 471 7.61 -4.65 -3.36
CA ALA A 471 6.65 -5.48 -2.67
C ALA A 471 6.86 -6.97 -3.04
N VAL A 472 6.43 -7.86 -2.15
CA VAL A 472 6.48 -9.32 -2.36
C VAL A 472 5.08 -9.93 -2.36
N SER A 473 4.92 -11.08 -3.03
CA SER A 473 3.68 -11.89 -3.00
C SER A 473 4.02 -13.35 -2.76
N VAL A 474 3.11 -14.10 -2.13
CA VAL A 474 3.30 -15.52 -1.85
C VAL A 474 2.13 -16.36 -2.35
N ALA A 475 2.42 -17.52 -2.93
CA ALA A 475 1.40 -18.48 -3.35
C ALA A 475 1.97 -19.90 -3.35
N ASN A 476 1.23 -20.85 -2.76
CA ASN A 476 1.55 -22.29 -2.81
C ASN A 476 3.02 -22.63 -2.55
N GLY A 477 3.61 -22.01 -1.52
CA GLY A 477 5.01 -22.24 -1.11
C GLY A 477 6.06 -21.49 -1.91
N VAL A 478 5.68 -20.64 -2.87
CA VAL A 478 6.58 -19.78 -3.64
C VAL A 478 6.43 -18.33 -3.22
N LEU A 479 7.53 -17.69 -2.82
CA LEU A 479 7.62 -16.25 -2.62
C LEU A 479 8.09 -15.61 -3.93
N TYR A 480 7.37 -14.61 -4.42
CA TYR A 480 7.72 -13.82 -5.61
C TYR A 480 8.28 -12.48 -5.18
N ALA A 481 9.48 -12.15 -5.64
CA ALA A 481 10.19 -10.93 -5.29
C ALA A 481 10.84 -10.30 -6.53
N GLY A 482 10.65 -8.99 -6.68
CA GLY A 482 11.30 -8.20 -7.72
C GLY A 482 12.58 -7.56 -7.21
N SER A 483 13.53 -7.32 -8.10
CA SER A 483 14.81 -6.68 -7.83
C SER A 483 15.01 -5.43 -8.68
N TYR A 484 15.70 -4.46 -8.12
CA TYR A 484 16.12 -3.26 -8.87
C TYR A 484 17.11 -3.57 -9.99
N SER A 485 17.81 -4.73 -9.93
CA SER A 485 18.65 -5.26 -11.02
C SER A 485 17.86 -5.58 -12.30
N GLY A 486 16.53 -5.65 -12.21
CA GLY A 486 15.64 -6.04 -13.30
C GLY A 486 15.32 -7.54 -13.31
N ALA A 487 15.71 -8.25 -12.28
CA ALA A 487 15.37 -9.66 -12.12
C ALA A 487 14.00 -9.83 -11.40
N MET A 488 13.26 -10.85 -11.84
CA MET A 488 12.05 -11.37 -11.21
C MET A 488 12.41 -12.75 -10.64
N TYR A 489 12.18 -12.94 -9.34
CA TYR A 489 12.55 -14.18 -8.64
C TYR A 489 11.33 -14.92 -8.11
N GLY A 490 11.39 -16.24 -8.13
CA GLY A 490 10.57 -17.14 -7.33
C GLY A 490 11.46 -17.85 -6.33
N LEU A 491 11.20 -17.66 -5.03
CA LEU A 491 11.95 -18.27 -3.95
C LEU A 491 11.09 -19.33 -3.24
N ASP A 492 11.74 -20.36 -2.72
CA ASP A 492 11.11 -21.26 -1.77
C ASP A 492 10.72 -20.48 -0.50
N ALA A 493 9.45 -20.40 -0.20
CA ALA A 493 8.91 -19.62 0.91
C ALA A 493 9.36 -20.16 2.30
N ALA A 494 9.75 -21.43 2.38
CA ALA A 494 10.21 -22.04 3.62
C ALA A 494 11.70 -21.81 3.90
N THR A 495 12.53 -21.63 2.85
CA THR A 495 13.98 -21.60 2.97
C THR A 495 14.66 -20.37 2.40
N GLY A 496 13.97 -19.60 1.55
CA GLY A 496 14.54 -18.49 0.79
C GLY A 496 15.39 -18.91 -0.42
N ALA A 497 15.49 -20.20 -0.74
CA ALA A 497 16.24 -20.68 -1.91
C ALA A 497 15.62 -20.16 -3.21
N VAL A 498 16.45 -19.62 -4.12
CA VAL A 498 16.00 -19.17 -5.43
C VAL A 498 15.68 -20.38 -6.31
N LEU A 499 14.43 -20.46 -6.76
CA LEU A 499 13.90 -21.54 -7.62
C LEU A 499 13.68 -21.08 -9.07
N PHE A 500 13.41 -19.78 -9.27
CA PHE A 500 13.14 -19.19 -10.57
C PHE A 500 13.80 -17.83 -10.68
N THR A 501 14.34 -17.52 -11.87
CA THR A 501 14.90 -16.22 -12.21
C THR A 501 14.53 -15.85 -13.64
N PHE A 502 14.06 -14.63 -13.84
CA PHE A 502 13.76 -14.06 -15.15
C PHE A 502 14.28 -12.63 -15.25
N ALA A 503 15.07 -12.32 -16.28
CA ALA A 503 15.55 -10.96 -16.55
C ALA A 503 14.46 -10.18 -17.30
N SER A 504 13.77 -9.26 -16.62
CA SER A 504 12.66 -8.49 -17.20
C SER A 504 13.13 -7.34 -18.08
N GLY A 505 14.35 -6.85 -17.88
CA GLY A 505 14.93 -5.73 -18.61
C GLY A 505 14.76 -4.37 -17.95
N GLY A 506 14.05 -4.26 -16.84
CA GLY A 506 13.89 -3.03 -16.05
C GLY A 506 13.68 -3.32 -14.57
N SER A 507 13.93 -2.35 -13.70
CA SER A 507 13.74 -2.49 -12.25
C SER A 507 12.33 -2.95 -11.90
N VAL A 508 12.20 -3.90 -10.98
CA VAL A 508 10.92 -4.51 -10.58
C VAL A 508 10.64 -4.14 -9.13
N ILE A 509 9.56 -3.40 -8.90
CA ILE A 509 9.18 -2.91 -7.56
C ILE A 509 7.77 -3.31 -7.14
N ASP A 510 6.94 -3.74 -8.08
CA ASP A 510 5.63 -4.29 -7.78
C ASP A 510 5.73 -5.77 -7.37
N ALA A 511 4.77 -6.20 -6.55
CA ALA A 511 4.53 -7.62 -6.37
C ALA A 511 3.64 -8.14 -7.50
N PRO A 512 3.83 -9.37 -7.99
CA PRO A 512 2.90 -9.92 -8.97
C PRO A 512 1.56 -10.28 -8.36
N SER A 513 0.52 -10.31 -9.19
CA SER A 513 -0.72 -11.02 -8.88
C SER A 513 -0.69 -12.43 -9.43
N ILE A 514 -1.18 -13.39 -8.64
CA ILE A 514 -1.20 -14.82 -8.99
C ILE A 514 -2.64 -15.28 -9.08
N VAL A 515 -3.08 -15.71 -10.26
CA VAL A 515 -4.47 -16.12 -10.49
C VAL A 515 -4.53 -17.30 -11.45
N GLY A 516 -5.06 -18.43 -10.99
CA GLY A 516 -5.37 -19.59 -11.82
C GLY A 516 -4.17 -20.13 -12.60
N GLY A 517 -3.00 -20.28 -11.99
CA GLY A 517 -1.79 -20.78 -12.62
C GLY A 517 -1.10 -19.77 -13.53
N THR A 518 -1.41 -18.48 -13.39
CA THR A 518 -0.75 -17.40 -14.12
C THR A 518 -0.24 -16.33 -13.15
N VAL A 519 1.01 -15.89 -13.35
CA VAL A 519 1.66 -14.82 -12.60
C VAL A 519 1.70 -13.58 -13.50
N TYR A 520 1.06 -12.48 -13.10
CA TYR A 520 1.04 -11.22 -13.83
C TYR A 520 1.95 -10.20 -13.14
N TRP A 521 2.95 -9.67 -13.84
CA TRP A 521 4.02 -8.88 -13.25
C TRP A 521 4.43 -7.71 -14.14
N GLY A 522 4.47 -6.50 -13.58
CA GLY A 522 4.96 -5.30 -14.22
C GLY A 522 6.50 -5.24 -14.23
N SER A 523 7.06 -4.36 -15.04
CA SER A 523 8.50 -4.10 -15.10
C SER A 523 8.76 -2.66 -15.54
N GLY A 524 9.79 -2.06 -14.95
CA GLY A 524 10.25 -0.71 -15.16
C GLY A 524 9.96 0.21 -13.98
N TYR A 525 11.03 0.83 -13.44
CA TYR A 525 10.91 1.91 -12.47
C TYR A 525 12.19 2.76 -12.45
N ARG A 526 12.16 3.89 -13.15
CA ARG A 526 13.30 4.82 -13.25
C ARG A 526 13.22 6.02 -12.30
N ASN A 527 12.16 6.11 -11.48
CA ASN A 527 11.87 7.32 -10.71
C ASN A 527 12.73 7.50 -9.44
N ILE A 528 13.49 6.47 -9.05
CA ILE A 528 14.52 6.55 -8.02
C ILE A 528 15.80 5.96 -8.62
N ALA A 529 16.89 6.73 -8.63
CA ALA A 529 18.18 6.24 -9.13
C ALA A 529 18.73 5.13 -8.20
N PRO A 530 19.35 4.06 -8.72
CA PRO A 530 19.75 3.82 -10.12
C PRO A 530 18.73 3.00 -10.94
N GLY A 531 17.45 3.24 -10.77
CA GLY A 531 16.39 2.46 -11.40
C GLY A 531 16.46 2.41 -12.93
N ILE A 532 16.11 1.25 -13.48
CA ILE A 532 16.11 0.95 -14.91
C ILE A 532 14.66 0.96 -15.41
N GLY A 533 14.37 1.79 -16.43
CA GLY A 533 13.05 1.84 -17.06
C GLY A 533 12.77 0.61 -17.90
N ASN A 534 11.50 0.22 -17.99
CA ASN A 534 10.97 -0.75 -18.94
C ASN A 534 9.47 -0.49 -19.14
N ASN A 535 8.93 -1.01 -20.21
CA ASN A 535 7.53 -0.81 -20.57
C ASN A 535 6.80 -2.14 -20.84
N LYS A 536 6.99 -3.10 -19.94
CA LYS A 536 6.44 -4.44 -20.13
C LYS A 536 5.58 -4.88 -18.95
N VAL A 537 4.51 -5.61 -19.29
CA VAL A 537 3.78 -6.47 -18.35
C VAL A 537 3.88 -7.89 -18.87
N TYR A 538 4.30 -8.77 -18.00
CA TYR A 538 4.46 -10.21 -18.29
C TYR A 538 3.32 -11.00 -17.65
N ALA A 539 2.82 -12.00 -18.37
CA ALA A 539 2.07 -13.10 -17.77
C ALA A 539 2.90 -14.37 -17.91
N PHE A 540 3.20 -15.02 -16.80
CA PHE A 540 3.93 -16.29 -16.80
C PHE A 540 3.00 -17.45 -16.50
N THR A 541 3.30 -18.61 -17.07
CA THR A 541 2.59 -19.86 -16.80
C THR A 541 3.52 -21.04 -16.93
N ILE A 542 3.14 -22.18 -16.35
CA ILE A 542 3.82 -23.44 -16.60
C ILE A 542 3.37 -23.95 -17.98
N PRO A 543 4.28 -24.32 -18.90
CA PRO A 543 3.91 -24.91 -20.17
C PRO A 543 3.09 -26.18 -19.95
N LYS A 544 1.98 -26.32 -20.66
CA LYS A 544 1.27 -27.61 -20.67
C LYS A 544 2.18 -28.64 -21.34
N ALA A 545 2.41 -29.76 -20.67
CA ALA A 545 3.08 -30.90 -21.31
C ALA A 545 2.37 -31.17 -22.63
N GLY A 546 3.09 -31.08 -23.75
CA GLY A 546 2.53 -31.35 -25.07
C GLY A 546 1.84 -32.71 -25.06
N LYS A 547 0.57 -32.73 -25.52
CA LYS A 547 -0.13 -33.99 -25.78
C LYS A 547 0.49 -34.68 -26.99
#